data_1bbdd9277eab6091b7f2bc130208be6d
#
_entry.id   1bbdd9277eab6091b7f2bc130208be6d
#
_cell.length_a   1.000
_cell.length_b   1.000
_cell.length_c   1.000
_cell.angle_alpha   90.00
_cell.angle_beta   90.00
_cell.angle_gamma   90.00
#
_symmetry.space_group_name_H-M   'P 1'
#
loop_
_entity.id
_entity.type
_entity.pdbx_description
1 polymer ?
#
loop_
_entity_poly.entity_id
_entity_poly.type
_entity_poly.pdbx_seq_one_letter_code
_entity_poly.pdbx_strand_id
1 'polypeptide(L)'
;MMAVWREYWEDISGGKYADIINDRLPAAYPTLRKEMNAAGIYVNECPKVAPEYVRVLVTDCDRIVDIYDYAKCYVLGEATVRAWGHSQVYSDRCDESIIELYDHAYGHVGKGRVQAGNFSQLWTAADAVLYGGVTCEAHGGTVKALAYRKLEASGDTEVYAASERNIVLSGNATIHPLTAL
;
A
#
# COMPACT_ATOMS: atom_id res chain seq x y z
N MET A 1 -19.67 -20.64 7.98
CA MET A 1 -18.27 -20.45 7.47
C MET A 1 -17.90 -19.00 7.17
N MET A 2 -18.75 -18.19 6.52
CA MET A 2 -18.48 -16.74 6.32
C MET A 2 -18.24 -15.93 7.60
N ALA A 3 -18.88 -16.31 8.72
CA ALA A 3 -18.67 -15.65 10.01
C ALA A 3 -17.25 -15.83 10.55
N VAL A 4 -16.65 -17.00 10.34
CA VAL A 4 -15.30 -17.35 10.83
C VAL A 4 -14.24 -16.44 10.22
N TRP A 5 -14.28 -16.19 8.92
CA TRP A 5 -13.33 -15.31 8.25
C TRP A 5 -13.40 -13.85 8.74
N ARG A 6 -14.59 -13.38 9.10
CA ARG A 6 -14.78 -12.04 9.66
C ARG A 6 -14.30 -11.95 11.10
N GLU A 7 -14.51 -13.01 11.88
CA GLU A 7 -14.10 -13.09 13.28
C GLU A 7 -12.57 -13.06 13.44
N TYR A 8 -11.85 -13.73 12.53
CA TYR A 8 -10.38 -13.79 12.55
C TYR A 8 -9.71 -12.78 11.62
N TRP A 9 -10.48 -11.80 11.10
CA TRP A 9 -9.94 -10.86 10.11
C TRP A 9 -8.74 -10.05 10.62
N GLU A 10 -8.76 -9.59 11.87
CA GLU A 10 -7.64 -8.82 12.45
C GLU A 10 -6.38 -9.66 12.53
N ASP A 11 -6.48 -10.93 12.92
CA ASP A 11 -5.37 -11.86 12.91
C ASP A 11 -4.85 -12.13 11.49
N ILE A 12 -5.75 -12.28 10.53
CA ILE A 12 -5.43 -12.56 9.12
C ILE A 12 -4.77 -11.35 8.48
N SER A 13 -5.37 -10.17 8.57
CA SER A 13 -4.81 -8.93 8.03
C SER A 13 -3.54 -8.50 8.77
N GLY A 14 -3.42 -8.88 10.04
CA GLY A 14 -2.20 -8.77 10.82
C GLY A 14 -1.10 -9.75 10.41
N GLY A 15 -1.31 -10.63 9.44
CA GLY A 15 -0.32 -11.57 8.90
C GLY A 15 -0.01 -12.78 9.79
N LYS A 16 -0.80 -13.02 10.83
CA LYS A 16 -0.62 -14.20 11.72
C LYS A 16 -0.67 -15.53 10.96
N TYR A 17 -1.39 -15.56 9.86
CA TYR A 17 -1.57 -16.73 9.02
C TYR A 17 -1.01 -16.55 7.60
N ALA A 18 -0.09 -15.60 7.38
CA ALA A 18 0.46 -15.30 6.06
C ALA A 18 1.10 -16.53 5.40
N ASP A 19 1.80 -17.36 6.20
CA ASP A 19 2.43 -18.61 5.72
C ASP A 19 1.41 -19.66 5.30
N ILE A 20 0.18 -19.58 5.81
CA ILE A 20 -0.89 -20.54 5.51
C ILE A 20 -1.77 -19.98 4.39
N ILE A 21 -2.07 -18.67 4.42
CA ILE A 21 -2.88 -17.99 3.44
C ILE A 21 -1.94 -17.44 2.35
N ASN A 22 -1.55 -18.30 1.43
CA ASN A 22 -0.76 -17.95 0.25
C ASN A 22 -1.45 -18.51 -1.01
N ASP A 23 -0.93 -18.18 -2.18
CA ASP A 23 -1.49 -18.68 -3.45
C ASP A 23 -1.55 -20.20 -3.53
N ARG A 24 -0.65 -20.90 -2.85
CA ARG A 24 -0.55 -22.36 -2.92
C ARG A 24 -1.69 -23.04 -2.17
N LEU A 25 -2.10 -22.51 -1.02
CA LEU A 25 -3.18 -23.10 -0.24
C LEU A 25 -4.54 -22.98 -0.94
N PRO A 26 -4.99 -21.78 -1.41
CA PRO A 26 -6.22 -21.66 -2.20
C PRO A 26 -6.18 -22.42 -3.53
N ALA A 27 -5.02 -22.59 -4.15
CA ALA A 27 -4.88 -23.38 -5.37
C ALA A 27 -5.02 -24.89 -5.10
N ALA A 28 -4.45 -25.37 -3.98
CA ALA A 28 -4.57 -26.78 -3.57
C ALA A 28 -5.99 -27.12 -3.07
N TYR A 29 -6.72 -26.11 -2.56
CA TYR A 29 -8.08 -26.27 -2.03
C TYR A 29 -9.07 -25.30 -2.70
N PRO A 30 -9.54 -25.63 -3.93
CA PRO A 30 -10.44 -24.74 -4.69
C PRO A 30 -11.73 -24.35 -3.98
N THR A 31 -12.22 -25.22 -3.09
CA THR A 31 -13.39 -24.94 -2.26
C THR A 31 -13.12 -23.81 -1.28
N LEU A 32 -11.96 -23.82 -0.64
CA LEU A 32 -11.53 -22.77 0.28
C LEU A 32 -11.45 -21.41 -0.43
N ARG A 33 -10.80 -21.36 -1.60
CA ARG A 33 -10.74 -20.13 -2.40
C ARG A 33 -12.12 -19.61 -2.76
N LYS A 34 -13.03 -20.50 -3.17
CA LYS A 34 -14.41 -20.12 -3.50
C LYS A 34 -15.16 -19.55 -2.29
N GLU A 35 -14.96 -20.13 -1.13
CA GLU A 35 -15.57 -19.65 0.12
C GLU A 35 -14.99 -18.30 0.56
N MET A 36 -13.68 -18.11 0.45
CA MET A 36 -13.01 -16.82 0.70
C MET A 36 -13.55 -15.73 -0.23
N ASN A 37 -13.59 -15.99 -1.54
CA ASN A 37 -14.09 -15.04 -2.53
C ASN A 37 -15.58 -14.71 -2.30
N ALA A 38 -16.39 -15.69 -1.90
CA ALA A 38 -17.78 -15.46 -1.53
C ALA A 38 -17.93 -14.59 -0.25
N ALA A 39 -16.93 -14.60 0.63
CA ALA A 39 -16.84 -13.72 1.79
C ALA A 39 -16.26 -12.32 1.45
N GLY A 40 -15.87 -12.08 0.20
CA GLY A 40 -15.22 -10.84 -0.23
C GLY A 40 -13.72 -10.80 0.07
N ILE A 41 -13.09 -11.94 0.34
CA ILE A 41 -11.67 -12.06 0.63
C ILE A 41 -10.96 -12.71 -0.57
N TYR A 42 -9.99 -12.04 -1.12
CA TYR A 42 -9.21 -12.46 -2.28
C TYR A 42 -7.74 -12.56 -1.92
N VAL A 43 -7.01 -13.48 -2.54
CA VAL A 43 -5.57 -13.66 -2.34
C VAL A 43 -4.85 -13.44 -3.66
N ASN A 44 -3.96 -12.45 -3.70
CA ASN A 44 -3.15 -12.04 -4.85
C ASN A 44 -3.98 -11.71 -6.12
N GLU A 45 -5.25 -11.38 -5.94
CA GLU A 45 -6.14 -10.93 -7.01
C GLU A 45 -7.20 -9.97 -6.45
N CYS A 46 -7.73 -9.09 -7.27
CA CYS A 46 -8.83 -8.20 -6.93
C CYS A 46 -9.89 -8.26 -8.03
N PRO A 47 -11.19 -8.35 -7.69
CA PRO A 47 -12.24 -8.21 -8.69
C PRO A 47 -12.22 -6.80 -9.30
N LYS A 48 -12.50 -6.67 -10.60
CA LYS A 48 -12.50 -5.37 -11.30
C LYS A 48 -13.52 -4.37 -10.73
N VAL A 49 -14.60 -4.88 -10.13
CA VAL A 49 -15.55 -4.08 -9.36
C VAL A 49 -15.43 -4.51 -7.91
N ALA A 50 -14.86 -3.64 -7.08
CA ALA A 50 -14.47 -3.94 -5.72
C ALA A 50 -15.15 -2.99 -4.72
N PRO A 51 -16.36 -3.30 -4.26
CA PRO A 51 -17.03 -2.52 -3.23
C PRO A 51 -16.24 -2.55 -1.90
N GLU A 52 -16.59 -1.67 -0.99
CA GLU A 52 -15.88 -1.36 0.24
C GLU A 52 -15.63 -2.56 1.18
N TYR A 53 -16.45 -3.61 1.08
CA TYR A 53 -16.26 -4.84 1.87
C TYR A 53 -15.21 -5.79 1.29
N VAL A 54 -14.71 -5.58 0.06
CA VAL A 54 -13.66 -6.41 -0.54
C VAL A 54 -12.34 -6.21 0.20
N ARG A 55 -11.73 -7.33 0.54
CA ARG A 55 -10.42 -7.41 1.17
C ARG A 55 -9.49 -8.23 0.29
N VAL A 56 -8.29 -7.71 0.06
CA VAL A 56 -7.26 -8.39 -0.73
C VAL A 56 -6.06 -8.64 0.17
N LEU A 57 -5.63 -9.88 0.26
CA LEU A 57 -4.40 -10.28 0.92
C LEU A 57 -3.36 -10.51 -0.17
N VAL A 58 -2.26 -9.79 -0.11
CA VAL A 58 -1.15 -9.95 -1.05
C VAL A 58 0.00 -10.59 -0.29
N THR A 59 0.31 -11.83 -0.67
CA THR A 59 1.44 -12.60 -0.15
C THR A 59 2.56 -12.60 -1.19
N ASP A 60 3.63 -13.38 -0.99
CA ASP A 60 4.72 -13.48 -1.95
C ASP A 60 4.19 -13.84 -3.35
N CYS A 61 4.44 -12.97 -4.31
CA CYS A 61 3.82 -13.05 -5.62
C CYS A 61 4.67 -12.37 -6.69
N ASP A 62 5.10 -13.12 -7.72
CA ASP A 62 5.90 -12.62 -8.84
C ASP A 62 5.10 -11.77 -9.83
N ARG A 63 3.78 -11.76 -9.71
CA ARG A 63 2.90 -10.97 -10.58
C ARG A 63 2.48 -9.66 -9.93
N ILE A 64 2.16 -8.68 -10.76
CA ILE A 64 1.56 -7.43 -10.30
C ILE A 64 0.11 -7.71 -9.87
N VAL A 65 -0.27 -7.20 -8.70
CA VAL A 65 -1.63 -7.28 -8.17
C VAL A 65 -2.28 -5.89 -8.26
N ASP A 66 -3.24 -5.75 -9.17
CA ASP A 66 -4.02 -4.53 -9.31
C ASP A 66 -5.19 -4.51 -8.34
N ILE A 67 -5.36 -3.41 -7.60
CA ILE A 67 -6.42 -3.19 -6.61
C ILE A 67 -7.32 -2.06 -7.10
N TYR A 68 -8.63 -2.29 -7.11
CA TYR A 68 -9.60 -1.39 -7.75
C TYR A 68 -10.64 -0.84 -6.79
N ASP A 69 -11.24 0.28 -7.20
CA ASP A 69 -12.41 0.94 -6.60
C ASP A 69 -12.23 1.25 -5.11
N TYR A 70 -12.90 0.52 -4.21
CA TYR A 70 -12.90 0.73 -2.76
C TYR A 70 -12.31 -0.44 -1.98
N ALA A 71 -11.63 -1.37 -2.65
CA ALA A 71 -11.03 -2.53 -1.98
C ALA A 71 -9.95 -2.09 -0.97
N LYS A 72 -9.83 -2.86 0.11
CA LYS A 72 -8.74 -2.74 1.08
C LYS A 72 -7.75 -3.86 0.87
N CYS A 73 -6.49 -3.49 0.63
CA CYS A 73 -5.40 -4.40 0.38
C CYS A 73 -4.43 -4.43 1.57
N TYR A 74 -4.00 -5.61 1.96
CA TYR A 74 -3.01 -5.85 3.00
C TYR A 74 -1.85 -6.62 2.40
N VAL A 75 -0.68 -5.98 2.35
CA VAL A 75 0.53 -6.55 1.77
C VAL A 75 1.29 -7.26 2.88
N LEU A 76 1.36 -8.58 2.78
CA LEU A 76 1.91 -9.48 3.79
C LEU A 76 3.26 -10.08 3.39
N GLY A 77 3.62 -9.98 2.10
CA GLY A 77 4.83 -10.55 1.54
C GLY A 77 5.38 -9.72 0.39
N GLU A 78 6.43 -10.23 -0.26
CA GLU A 78 7.08 -9.59 -1.40
C GLU A 78 6.17 -9.59 -2.63
N ALA A 79 5.77 -8.40 -3.08
CA ALA A 79 4.90 -8.25 -4.23
C ALA A 79 4.94 -6.82 -4.80
N THR A 80 4.49 -6.68 -6.04
CA THR A 80 4.16 -5.38 -6.63
C THR A 80 2.65 -5.19 -6.62
N VAL A 81 2.18 -4.14 -5.96
CA VAL A 81 0.76 -3.78 -5.84
C VAL A 81 0.49 -2.44 -6.51
N ARG A 82 -0.50 -2.38 -7.38
CA ARG A 82 -1.01 -1.15 -7.98
C ARG A 82 -2.41 -0.86 -7.49
N ALA A 83 -2.62 0.31 -6.92
CA ALA A 83 -3.87 0.73 -6.33
C ALA A 83 -4.52 1.85 -7.15
N TRP A 84 -5.78 1.66 -7.52
CA TRP A 84 -6.55 2.54 -8.39
C TRP A 84 -7.86 2.99 -7.72
N GLY A 85 -8.40 4.12 -8.15
CA GLY A 85 -9.67 4.64 -7.67
C GLY A 85 -9.57 5.14 -6.23
N HIS A 86 -10.41 4.65 -5.34
CA HIS A 86 -10.43 4.96 -3.90
C HIS A 86 -9.96 3.78 -3.05
N SER A 87 -9.17 2.88 -3.63
CA SER A 87 -8.64 1.72 -2.91
C SER A 87 -7.67 2.13 -1.80
N GLN A 88 -7.50 1.24 -0.83
CA GLN A 88 -6.63 1.46 0.32
C GLN A 88 -5.60 0.33 0.41
N VAL A 89 -4.32 0.69 0.57
CA VAL A 89 -3.22 -0.27 0.70
C VAL A 89 -2.52 -0.09 2.04
N TYR A 90 -2.29 -1.19 2.74
CA TYR A 90 -1.56 -1.26 4.00
C TYR A 90 -0.36 -2.19 3.84
N SER A 91 0.86 -1.68 4.03
CA SER A 91 2.12 -2.41 3.88
C SER A 91 3.09 -2.05 5.01
N ASP A 92 3.13 -2.88 6.05
CA ASP A 92 3.96 -2.67 7.23
C ASP A 92 4.93 -3.82 7.50
N ARG A 93 5.03 -4.81 6.59
CA ARG A 93 5.71 -6.07 6.88
C ARG A 93 6.89 -6.40 5.99
N CYS A 94 6.83 -6.07 4.70
CA CYS A 94 7.82 -6.49 3.73
C CYS A 94 8.60 -5.31 3.16
N ASP A 95 9.92 -5.29 3.36
CA ASP A 95 10.80 -4.22 2.89
C ASP A 95 11.02 -4.27 1.37
N GLU A 96 10.75 -5.41 0.73
CA GLU A 96 10.95 -5.61 -0.72
C GLU A 96 9.68 -5.39 -1.55
N SER A 97 8.55 -5.11 -0.90
CA SER A 97 7.30 -4.80 -1.62
C SER A 97 7.38 -3.47 -2.36
N ILE A 98 6.70 -3.40 -3.51
CA ILE A 98 6.57 -2.18 -4.33
C ILE A 98 5.11 -1.81 -4.38
N ILE A 99 4.79 -0.59 -3.94
CA ILE A 99 3.43 -0.06 -3.90
C ILE A 99 3.31 1.12 -4.85
N GLU A 100 2.39 1.04 -5.79
CA GLU A 100 2.09 2.12 -6.73
C GLU A 100 0.67 2.63 -6.48
N LEU A 101 0.53 3.91 -6.15
CA LEU A 101 -0.76 4.55 -5.87
C LEU A 101 -1.15 5.50 -6.98
N TYR A 102 -2.36 5.35 -7.50
CA TYR A 102 -2.92 6.14 -8.58
C TYR A 102 -4.28 6.73 -8.20
N ASP A 103 -4.75 7.72 -8.95
CA ASP A 103 -6.03 8.40 -8.77
C ASP A 103 -6.20 8.97 -7.35
N HIS A 104 -7.15 8.45 -6.58
CA HIS A 104 -7.45 8.87 -5.21
C HIS A 104 -7.12 7.76 -4.20
N ALA A 105 -6.26 6.80 -4.59
CA ALA A 105 -5.89 5.70 -3.72
C ALA A 105 -5.20 6.21 -2.44
N TYR A 106 -5.40 5.49 -1.36
CA TYR A 106 -4.74 5.74 -0.08
C TYR A 106 -3.71 4.64 0.21
N GLY A 107 -2.51 5.03 0.62
CA GLY A 107 -1.47 4.12 1.08
C GLY A 107 -1.06 4.42 2.52
N HIS A 108 -0.99 3.37 3.35
CA HIS A 108 -0.28 3.35 4.61
C HIS A 108 0.89 2.38 4.44
N VAL A 109 2.10 2.93 4.24
CA VAL A 109 3.28 2.15 3.84
C VAL A 109 4.39 2.38 4.86
N GLY A 110 4.48 1.49 5.84
CA GLY A 110 5.55 1.49 6.83
C GLY A 110 6.84 0.85 6.31
N LYS A 111 6.70 -0.11 5.36
CA LYS A 111 7.82 -0.85 4.76
C LYS A 111 7.61 -1.04 3.27
N GLY A 112 8.73 -1.21 2.54
CA GLY A 112 8.75 -1.36 1.09
C GLY A 112 9.18 -0.08 0.38
N ARG A 113 8.80 0.05 -0.87
CA ARG A 113 8.99 1.25 -1.68
C ARG A 113 7.66 1.70 -2.22
N VAL A 114 7.41 3.01 -2.21
CA VAL A 114 6.15 3.53 -2.73
C VAL A 114 6.36 4.57 -3.82
N GLN A 115 5.54 4.47 -4.86
CA GLN A 115 5.38 5.51 -5.87
C GLN A 115 3.93 6.01 -5.78
N ALA A 116 3.77 7.31 -5.53
CA ALA A 116 2.45 7.90 -5.37
C ALA A 116 2.25 9.01 -6.41
N GLY A 117 1.14 8.92 -7.14
CA GLY A 117 0.82 9.84 -8.22
C GLY A 117 -0.62 10.36 -8.18
N ASN A 118 -0.94 11.23 -9.11
CA ASN A 118 -2.25 11.87 -9.28
C ASN A 118 -2.70 12.61 -8.01
N PHE A 119 -3.83 12.24 -7.43
CA PHE A 119 -4.41 12.84 -6.22
C PHE A 119 -4.39 11.87 -5.03
N SER A 120 -3.50 10.89 -5.06
CA SER A 120 -3.39 9.90 -3.99
C SER A 120 -3.00 10.52 -2.65
N GLN A 121 -3.30 9.80 -1.58
CA GLN A 121 -2.93 10.14 -0.23
C GLN A 121 -1.98 9.08 0.32
N LEU A 122 -0.86 9.51 0.90
CA LEU A 122 0.16 8.61 1.38
C LEU A 122 0.56 8.97 2.82
N TRP A 123 0.50 8.00 3.72
CA TRP A 123 1.25 7.94 4.95
C TRP A 123 2.41 6.96 4.75
N THR A 124 3.65 7.36 5.06
CA THR A 124 4.80 6.48 4.87
C THR A 124 5.89 6.67 5.92
N ALA A 125 6.54 5.55 6.30
CA ALA A 125 7.83 5.51 6.95
C ALA A 125 8.90 4.85 6.05
N ALA A 126 8.55 4.57 4.79
CA ALA A 126 9.37 3.92 3.78
C ALA A 126 9.83 4.92 2.71
N ASP A 127 10.74 4.48 1.85
CA ASP A 127 11.19 5.28 0.70
C ASP A 127 10.05 5.55 -0.28
N ALA A 128 9.87 6.82 -0.66
CA ALA A 128 8.77 7.26 -1.51
C ALA A 128 9.21 8.14 -2.67
N VAL A 129 8.52 8.00 -3.81
CA VAL A 129 8.59 8.93 -4.94
C VAL A 129 7.20 9.51 -5.19
N LEU A 130 7.06 10.84 -5.12
CA LEU A 130 5.81 11.57 -5.30
C LEU A 130 5.80 12.25 -6.66
N TYR A 131 4.73 12.04 -7.45
CA TYR A 131 4.54 12.69 -8.74
C TYR A 131 3.06 13.03 -8.98
N GLY A 132 2.74 14.30 -9.13
CA GLY A 132 1.37 14.78 -9.30
C GLY A 132 0.81 15.49 -8.09
N GLY A 133 -0.50 15.43 -7.87
CA GLY A 133 -1.20 16.14 -6.80
C GLY A 133 -1.23 15.42 -5.45
N VAL A 134 -0.20 14.68 -5.08
CA VAL A 134 -0.13 13.83 -3.89
C VAL A 134 -0.17 14.65 -2.61
N THR A 135 -0.92 14.18 -1.62
CA THR A 135 -0.80 14.62 -0.23
C THR A 135 -0.07 13.52 0.55
N CYS A 136 1.10 13.84 1.10
CA CYS A 136 1.97 12.88 1.77
C CYS A 136 2.26 13.31 3.21
N GLU A 137 2.22 12.35 4.13
CA GLU A 137 2.69 12.44 5.51
C GLU A 137 3.79 11.38 5.69
N ALA A 138 5.05 11.84 5.84
CA ALA A 138 6.21 10.98 5.92
C ALA A 138 6.83 11.02 7.34
N HIS A 139 7.11 9.85 7.90
CA HIS A 139 7.63 9.68 9.26
C HIS A 139 8.99 8.97 9.32
N GLY A 140 9.69 8.90 8.21
CA GLY A 140 11.01 8.29 8.04
C GLY A 140 11.28 8.01 6.56
N GLY A 141 12.45 7.41 6.28
CA GLY A 141 12.87 7.07 4.93
C GLY A 141 13.22 8.27 4.07
N THR A 142 13.39 8.02 2.78
CA THR A 142 13.77 9.02 1.77
C THR A 142 12.60 9.36 0.87
N VAL A 143 12.19 10.62 0.81
CA VAL A 143 11.09 11.10 -0.04
C VAL A 143 11.64 11.92 -1.20
N LYS A 144 11.50 11.44 -2.43
CA LYS A 144 11.76 12.19 -3.66
C LYS A 144 10.48 12.86 -4.14
N ALA A 145 10.33 14.15 -3.87
CA ALA A 145 9.13 14.92 -4.17
C ALA A 145 9.28 15.65 -5.52
N LEU A 146 8.97 14.95 -6.61
CA LEU A 146 9.01 15.50 -7.99
C LEU A 146 7.85 16.45 -8.23
N ALA A 147 6.65 16.08 -7.77
CA ALA A 147 5.46 16.91 -7.76
C ALA A 147 4.54 16.44 -6.62
N TYR A 148 3.93 17.39 -5.91
CA TYR A 148 3.07 17.10 -4.75
C TYR A 148 2.14 18.30 -4.49
N ARG A 149 1.04 18.03 -3.81
CA ARG A 149 0.12 19.03 -3.33
C ARG A 149 0.52 19.55 -1.94
N LYS A 150 0.86 18.62 -1.04
CA LYS A 150 1.30 18.89 0.31
C LYS A 150 2.21 17.76 0.78
N LEU A 151 3.29 18.10 1.46
CA LEU A 151 4.19 17.15 2.09
C LEU A 151 4.43 17.58 3.54
N GLU A 152 4.11 16.72 4.49
CA GLU A 152 4.49 16.84 5.88
C GLU A 152 5.53 15.77 6.19
N ALA A 153 6.71 16.15 6.66
CA ALA A 153 7.78 15.22 6.96
C ALA A 153 8.25 15.40 8.42
N SER A 154 8.43 14.29 9.10
CA SER A 154 8.82 14.24 10.52
C SER A 154 9.80 13.11 10.81
N GLY A 155 10.26 13.02 12.06
CA GLY A 155 11.26 12.03 12.44
C GLY A 155 12.59 12.26 11.72
N ASP A 156 13.19 11.19 11.20
CA ASP A 156 14.47 11.23 10.47
C ASP A 156 14.25 11.17 8.94
N THR A 157 13.16 11.77 8.45
CA THR A 157 12.84 11.79 7.02
C THR A 157 13.80 12.69 6.24
N GLU A 158 14.37 12.18 5.15
CA GLU A 158 15.13 12.95 4.17
C GLU A 158 14.26 13.30 2.96
N VAL A 159 14.02 14.59 2.72
CA VAL A 159 13.20 15.06 1.60
C VAL A 159 14.09 15.64 0.51
N TYR A 160 13.94 15.17 -0.71
CA TYR A 160 14.57 15.72 -1.91
C TYR A 160 13.51 16.37 -2.79
N ALA A 161 13.52 17.70 -2.90
CA ALA A 161 12.52 18.45 -3.65
C ALA A 161 13.13 19.60 -4.46
N ALA A 162 12.50 19.94 -5.59
CA ALA A 162 12.88 21.10 -6.41
C ALA A 162 12.42 22.43 -5.80
N SER A 163 11.48 22.41 -4.85
CA SER A 163 10.92 23.57 -4.19
C SER A 163 10.48 23.20 -2.78
N GLU A 164 10.64 24.11 -1.84
CA GLU A 164 10.18 23.94 -0.45
C GLU A 164 8.70 24.34 -0.24
N ARG A 165 8.05 24.77 -1.29
CA ARG A 165 6.66 25.22 -1.23
C ARG A 165 5.74 24.06 -0.84
N ASN A 166 4.86 24.29 0.16
CA ASN A 166 3.93 23.27 0.69
C ASN A 166 4.61 22.07 1.37
N ILE A 167 5.86 22.24 1.85
CA ILE A 167 6.55 21.28 2.72
C ILE A 167 6.53 21.82 4.14
N VAL A 168 6.16 20.96 5.08
CA VAL A 168 6.25 21.22 6.52
C VAL A 168 7.19 20.17 7.12
N LEU A 169 8.26 20.63 7.74
CA LEU A 169 9.23 19.76 8.40
C LEU A 169 9.08 19.86 9.93
N SER A 170 9.24 18.73 10.62
CA SER A 170 9.28 18.66 12.08
C SER A 170 10.25 17.57 12.55
N GLY A 171 10.63 17.62 13.83
CA GLY A 171 11.62 16.67 14.37
C GLY A 171 12.99 16.87 13.72
N ASN A 172 13.61 15.79 13.26
CA ASN A 172 14.90 15.78 12.60
C ASN A 172 14.81 15.74 11.06
N ALA A 173 13.61 15.94 10.51
CA ALA A 173 13.41 15.89 9.06
C ALA A 173 14.23 16.98 8.35
N THR A 174 14.85 16.63 7.25
CA THR A 174 15.71 17.52 6.46
C THR A 174 15.23 17.63 5.03
N ILE A 175 15.51 18.77 4.39
CA ILE A 175 15.23 18.99 2.98
C ILE A 175 16.51 19.25 2.21
N HIS A 176 16.63 18.63 1.06
CA HIS A 176 17.74 18.74 0.13
C HIS A 176 17.27 19.15 -1.26
N PRO A 177 18.07 19.89 -2.03
CA PRO A 177 17.76 20.17 -3.42
C PRO A 177 17.63 18.86 -4.21
N LEU A 178 16.58 18.74 -5.01
CA LEU A 178 16.47 17.67 -5.99
C LEU A 178 17.46 17.96 -7.12
N THR A 179 18.69 17.43 -6.99
CA THR A 179 19.65 17.48 -8.10
C THR A 179 19.19 16.48 -9.17
N ALA A 180 19.16 16.94 -10.43
CA ALA A 180 18.86 16.06 -11.55
C ALA A 180 19.80 14.85 -11.52
N LEU A 181 19.22 13.65 -11.45
CA LEU A 181 19.92 12.40 -11.62
C LEU A 181 20.17 12.13 -13.09
#